data_3760c6cd8c3d141f9569800d5671d0cf
#
_entry.id   3760c6cd8c3d141f9569800d5671d0cf
#
_cell.length_a   1.000
_cell.length_b   1.000
_cell.length_c   1.000
_cell.angle_alpha   90.00
_cell.angle_beta   90.00
_cell.angle_gamma   90.00
#
_symmetry.space_group_name_H-M   'P 1'
#
loop_
_entity.id
_entity.type
_entity.pdbx_description
1 polymer ?
#
loop_
_entity_poly.entity_id
_entity_poly.type
_entity_poly.pdbx_seq_one_letter_code
_entity_poly.pdbx_strand_id
1 'polypeptide(L)'
;EWIEKTERLIENSSNIKILKNTLVTTYNYSDHLIAVEDKFVGKPQHNEKPELVLHKIRTKQTILANGHIERFISFRNNDLPGVMLAASFEKYIQKYGVVPEKNPIIFTNNSSTFSLIKSLVDLGHKPKAYVDARDQKAIEKETLDLLTTNNIPLYSKSEIEGCDGKN
;
A
#
# COMPACT_ATOMS: atom_id res chain seq x y z
N GLU A 1 9.98 -13.95 -8.89
CA GLU A 1 9.73 -15.42 -8.96
C GLU A 1 8.23 -15.77 -9.00
N TRP A 2 7.39 -15.35 -8.01
CA TRP A 2 5.94 -15.64 -8.03
C TRP A 2 5.23 -14.93 -9.17
N ILE A 3 5.51 -13.65 -9.39
CA ILE A 3 4.91 -12.84 -10.47
C ILE A 3 5.24 -13.45 -11.82
N GLU A 4 6.49 -13.72 -12.12
CA GLU A 4 6.94 -14.30 -13.38
C GLU A 4 6.30 -15.66 -13.67
N LYS A 5 6.20 -16.51 -12.62
CA LYS A 5 5.54 -17.81 -12.74
C LYS A 5 4.05 -17.64 -13.07
N THR A 6 3.39 -16.68 -12.44
CA THR A 6 1.97 -16.41 -12.66
C THR A 6 1.74 -15.81 -14.04
N GLU A 7 2.57 -14.87 -14.48
CA GLU A 7 2.51 -14.30 -15.84
C GLU A 7 2.61 -15.39 -16.91
N ARG A 8 3.58 -16.30 -16.80
CA ARG A 8 3.72 -17.44 -17.73
C ARG A 8 2.49 -18.35 -17.74
N LEU A 9 1.88 -18.63 -16.57
CA LEU A 9 0.65 -19.42 -16.51
C LEU A 9 -0.52 -18.73 -17.22
N ILE A 10 -0.64 -17.43 -17.09
CA ILE A 10 -1.68 -16.65 -17.72
C ILE A 10 -1.45 -16.57 -19.23
N GLU A 11 -0.22 -16.29 -19.67
CA GLU A 11 0.14 -16.20 -21.09
C GLU A 11 -0.09 -17.52 -21.84
N ASN A 12 0.10 -18.66 -21.16
CA ASN A 12 -0.17 -19.98 -21.73
C ASN A 12 -1.65 -20.40 -21.70
N SER A 13 -2.53 -19.57 -21.11
CA SER A 13 -3.95 -19.88 -20.98
C SER A 13 -4.75 -19.28 -22.14
N SER A 14 -5.32 -20.12 -23.00
CA SER A 14 -6.09 -19.68 -24.18
C SER A 14 -7.42 -18.97 -23.85
N ASN A 15 -7.92 -19.13 -22.62
CA ASN A 15 -9.17 -18.55 -22.14
C ASN A 15 -9.00 -17.27 -21.32
N ILE A 16 -7.77 -16.77 -21.15
CA ILE A 16 -7.48 -15.53 -20.42
C ILE A 16 -6.95 -14.48 -21.38
N LYS A 17 -7.54 -13.28 -21.35
CA LYS A 17 -7.08 -12.12 -22.09
C LYS A 17 -6.60 -11.04 -21.11
N ILE A 18 -5.34 -10.67 -21.18
CA ILE A 18 -4.76 -9.55 -20.43
C ILE A 18 -4.84 -8.27 -21.27
N LEU A 19 -5.38 -7.21 -20.72
CA LEU A 19 -5.27 -5.86 -21.25
C LEU A 19 -4.23 -5.09 -20.43
N LYS A 20 -2.99 -5.04 -20.93
CA LYS A 20 -1.91 -4.28 -20.28
C LYS A 20 -2.11 -2.79 -20.52
N ASN A 21 -1.56 -1.93 -19.63
CA ASN A 21 -1.68 -0.46 -19.71
C ASN A 21 -3.13 0.03 -19.84
N THR A 22 -4.05 -0.65 -19.15
CA THR A 22 -5.48 -0.43 -19.30
C THR A 22 -6.08 -0.06 -17.95
N LEU A 23 -6.74 1.09 -17.89
CA LEU A 23 -7.44 1.58 -16.71
C LEU A 23 -8.94 1.38 -16.89
N VAL A 24 -9.58 0.68 -15.94
CA VAL A 24 -11.04 0.66 -15.85
C VAL A 24 -11.50 1.98 -15.24
N THR A 25 -12.21 2.78 -16.03
CA THR A 25 -12.65 4.12 -15.64
C THR A 25 -14.07 4.13 -15.06
N THR A 26 -14.90 3.16 -15.47
CA THR A 26 -16.31 3.15 -15.07
C THR A 26 -16.81 1.71 -14.95
N TYR A 27 -17.59 1.49 -13.91
CA TYR A 27 -18.43 0.31 -13.72
C TYR A 27 -19.89 0.76 -13.65
N ASN A 28 -20.67 0.40 -14.65
CA ASN A 28 -22.07 0.78 -14.79
C ASN A 28 -23.00 -0.36 -14.36
N TYR A 29 -24.25 -0.02 -14.09
CA TYR A 29 -25.32 -1.00 -13.92
C TYR A 29 -25.39 -1.92 -15.16
N SER A 30 -25.83 -3.15 -14.95
CA SER A 30 -25.94 -4.18 -16.00
C SER A 30 -24.59 -4.73 -16.46
N ASP A 31 -23.62 -4.80 -15.56
CA ASP A 31 -22.32 -5.48 -15.76
C ASP A 31 -21.48 -4.95 -16.92
N HIS A 32 -21.57 -3.63 -17.17
CA HIS A 32 -20.77 -2.97 -18.16
C HIS A 32 -19.59 -2.23 -17.53
N LEU A 33 -18.38 -2.56 -18.00
CA LEU A 33 -17.15 -1.87 -17.71
C LEU A 33 -16.71 -1.04 -18.90
N ILE A 34 -16.18 0.14 -18.62
CA ILE A 34 -15.45 0.93 -19.60
C ILE A 34 -14.00 1.00 -19.16
N ALA A 35 -13.11 0.60 -20.07
CA ALA A 35 -11.68 0.65 -19.83
C ALA A 35 -10.98 1.40 -20.97
N VAL A 36 -9.92 2.12 -20.63
CA VAL A 36 -9.10 2.88 -21.55
C VAL A 36 -7.71 2.27 -21.58
N GLU A 37 -7.30 1.78 -22.72
CA GLU A 37 -5.95 1.26 -22.98
C GLU A 37 -5.09 2.36 -23.58
N ASP A 38 -3.92 2.61 -22.99
CA ASP A 38 -2.89 3.47 -23.54
C ASP A 38 -1.85 2.61 -24.28
N LYS A 39 -1.81 2.72 -25.61
CA LYS A 39 -0.88 1.97 -26.46
C LYS A 39 0.52 2.60 -26.56
N PHE A 40 0.71 3.78 -25.95
CA PHE A 40 1.98 4.52 -26.03
C PHE A 40 2.88 4.36 -24.82
N VAL A 41 2.42 3.73 -23.73
CA VAL A 41 3.26 3.53 -22.53
C VAL A 41 4.57 2.84 -22.90
N GLY A 42 5.69 3.52 -22.63
CA GLY A 42 7.05 3.04 -22.89
C GLY A 42 7.56 3.18 -24.33
N LYS A 43 6.81 3.83 -25.23
CA LYS A 43 7.27 4.13 -26.59
C LYS A 43 7.83 5.55 -26.68
N PRO A 44 8.93 5.80 -27.41
CA PRO A 44 9.44 7.16 -27.60
C PRO A 44 8.42 8.02 -28.36
N GLN A 45 8.09 9.17 -27.80
CA GLN A 45 7.15 10.15 -28.38
C GLN A 45 7.80 10.97 -29.51
N HIS A 46 8.13 10.38 -30.62
CA HIS A 46 8.52 11.15 -31.80
C HIS A 46 7.45 11.02 -32.91
N ASN A 47 6.66 12.08 -33.06
CA ASN A 47 5.72 12.33 -34.17
C ASN A 47 4.45 11.44 -34.29
N GLU A 48 4.14 10.58 -33.32
CA GLU A 48 2.88 9.83 -33.36
C GLU A 48 1.87 10.43 -32.35
N LYS A 49 0.61 10.55 -32.78
CA LYS A 49 -0.47 10.97 -31.88
C LYS A 49 -0.74 9.87 -30.84
N PRO A 50 -0.99 10.22 -29.56
CA PRO A 50 -1.37 9.24 -28.57
C PRO A 50 -2.61 8.46 -29.03
N GLU A 51 -2.50 7.13 -29.01
CA GLU A 51 -3.60 6.24 -29.37
C GLU A 51 -4.20 5.65 -28.10
N LEU A 52 -5.38 6.13 -27.74
CA LEU A 52 -6.18 5.57 -26.65
C LEU A 52 -7.28 4.69 -27.24
N VAL A 53 -7.39 3.48 -26.74
CA VAL A 53 -8.43 2.53 -27.16
C VAL A 53 -9.45 2.39 -26.04
N LEU A 54 -10.71 2.69 -26.39
CA LEU A 54 -11.84 2.52 -25.47
C LEU A 54 -12.40 1.10 -25.60
N HIS A 55 -12.33 0.34 -24.53
CA HIS A 55 -12.94 -0.98 -24.41
C HIS A 55 -14.29 -0.89 -23.70
N LYS A 56 -15.34 -1.39 -24.35
CA LYS A 56 -16.64 -1.64 -23.72
C LYS A 56 -16.75 -3.13 -23.43
N ILE A 57 -16.74 -3.49 -22.16
CA ILE A 57 -16.67 -4.86 -21.71
C ILE A 57 -17.98 -5.19 -20.99
N ARG A 58 -18.66 -6.25 -21.41
CA ARG A 58 -19.81 -6.80 -20.71
C ARG A 58 -19.41 -8.09 -20.01
N THR A 59 -19.68 -8.17 -18.73
CA THR A 59 -19.27 -9.30 -17.89
C THR A 59 -20.50 -10.00 -17.28
N LYS A 60 -20.36 -11.25 -16.91
CA LYS A 60 -21.33 -11.95 -16.04
C LYS A 60 -20.98 -11.74 -14.58
N GLN A 61 -19.70 -11.56 -14.28
CA GLN A 61 -19.18 -11.34 -12.94
C GLN A 61 -17.93 -10.44 -13.04
N THR A 62 -17.76 -9.58 -12.06
CA THR A 62 -16.58 -8.70 -11.96
C THR A 62 -15.90 -8.93 -10.61
N ILE A 63 -14.60 -9.19 -10.64
CA ILE A 63 -13.76 -9.26 -9.45
C ILE A 63 -12.91 -8.00 -9.39
N LEU A 64 -13.06 -7.22 -8.31
CA LEU A 64 -12.25 -6.05 -8.06
C LEU A 64 -11.04 -6.44 -7.22
N ALA A 65 -9.85 -6.31 -7.78
CA ALA A 65 -8.58 -6.62 -7.13
C ALA A 65 -7.61 -5.43 -7.27
N ASN A 66 -8.12 -4.22 -7.14
CA ASN A 66 -7.41 -2.96 -7.39
C ASN A 66 -6.59 -2.45 -6.19
N GLY A 67 -6.47 -3.26 -5.12
CA GLY A 67 -5.78 -2.88 -3.90
C GLY A 67 -6.54 -1.84 -3.08
N HIS A 68 -5.82 -1.17 -2.20
CA HIS A 68 -6.37 -0.16 -1.30
C HIS A 68 -5.38 1.00 -1.09
N ILE A 69 -5.90 2.11 -0.65
CA ILE A 69 -5.11 3.29 -0.25
C ILE A 69 -5.25 3.43 1.27
N GLU A 70 -4.12 3.55 1.96
CA GLU A 70 -4.09 3.82 3.38
C GLU A 70 -4.72 5.18 3.69
N ARG A 71 -5.48 5.25 4.78
CA ARG A 71 -6.10 6.49 5.27
C ARG A 71 -5.41 6.93 6.55
N PHE A 72 -5.23 8.23 6.71
CA PHE A 72 -4.80 8.80 7.98
C PHE A 72 -5.81 8.52 9.09
N ILE A 73 -5.30 8.15 10.26
CA ILE A 73 -6.06 8.23 11.51
C ILE A 73 -5.94 9.67 11.99
N SER A 74 -7.07 10.34 12.15
CA SER A 74 -7.10 11.77 12.50
C SER A 74 -6.72 12.00 13.95
N PHE A 75 -5.78 12.92 14.18
CA PHE A 75 -5.42 13.45 15.49
C PHE A 75 -4.95 14.91 15.32
N ARG A 76 -4.82 15.65 16.41
CA ARG A 76 -4.44 17.07 16.36
C ARG A 76 -3.05 17.25 15.75
N ASN A 77 -2.92 18.15 14.77
CA ASN A 77 -1.68 18.47 14.08
C ASN A 77 -1.09 17.28 13.27
N ASN A 78 -1.92 16.39 12.74
CA ASN A 78 -1.48 15.27 11.92
C ASN A 78 -0.94 15.69 10.53
N ASP A 79 -0.98 16.96 10.20
CA ASP A 79 -0.45 17.59 8.99
C ASP A 79 0.96 18.17 9.16
N LEU A 80 1.53 18.07 10.35
CA LEU A 80 2.90 18.56 10.58
C LEU A 80 3.95 17.74 9.80
N PRO A 81 5.03 18.39 9.34
CA PRO A 81 6.16 17.71 8.76
C PRO A 81 6.70 16.60 9.70
N GLY A 82 6.90 15.39 9.15
CA GLY A 82 7.29 14.22 9.91
C GLY A 82 6.14 13.28 10.24
N VAL A 83 4.89 13.71 10.07
CA VAL A 83 3.72 12.81 10.10
C VAL A 83 3.47 12.29 8.69
N MET A 84 3.44 10.97 8.53
CA MET A 84 3.23 10.34 7.24
C MET A 84 2.55 8.98 7.37
N LEU A 85 1.93 8.52 6.29
CA LEU A 85 1.35 7.19 6.22
C LEU A 85 2.43 6.10 6.31
N ALA A 86 2.15 5.01 7.01
CA ALA A 86 3.07 3.89 7.19
C ALA A 86 3.47 3.27 5.85
N ALA A 87 2.53 3.10 4.92
CA ALA A 87 2.82 2.60 3.58
C ALA A 87 3.73 3.55 2.78
N SER A 88 3.62 4.87 2.98
CA SER A 88 4.54 5.83 2.36
C SER A 88 5.94 5.71 2.94
N PHE A 89 6.06 5.56 4.25
CA PHE A 89 7.34 5.36 4.94
C PHE A 89 8.03 4.09 4.41
N GLU A 90 7.30 2.98 4.36
CA GLU A 90 7.81 1.71 3.85
C GLU A 90 8.27 1.82 2.39
N LYS A 91 7.53 2.55 1.56
CA LYS A 91 7.91 2.81 0.17
C LYS A 91 9.21 3.60 0.03
N TYR A 92 9.49 4.55 0.95
CA TYR A 92 10.78 5.22 0.99
C TYR A 92 11.93 4.26 1.24
N ILE A 93 11.75 3.32 2.17
CA ILE A 93 12.74 2.29 2.45
C ILE A 93 12.93 1.37 1.24
N GLN A 94 11.84 0.77 0.75
CA GLN A 94 11.92 -0.29 -0.25
C GLN A 94 12.30 0.21 -1.65
N LYS A 95 11.78 1.37 -2.05
CA LYS A 95 11.96 1.87 -3.41
C LYS A 95 13.15 2.81 -3.55
N TYR A 96 13.41 3.61 -2.52
CA TYR A 96 14.41 4.67 -2.60
C TYR A 96 15.61 4.44 -1.69
N GLY A 97 15.59 3.40 -0.84
CA GLY A 97 16.69 3.11 0.10
C GLY A 97 16.87 4.20 1.17
N VAL A 98 15.81 4.96 1.46
CA VAL A 98 15.84 6.07 2.41
C VAL A 98 15.02 5.73 3.64
N VAL A 99 15.58 5.92 4.81
CA VAL A 99 14.87 5.82 6.09
C VAL A 99 14.54 7.24 6.56
N PRO A 100 13.26 7.67 6.45
CA PRO A 100 12.86 9.05 6.80
C PRO A 100 13.13 9.41 8.26
N GLU A 101 12.93 8.46 9.17
CA GLU A 101 13.22 8.59 10.60
C GLU A 101 13.69 7.24 11.15
N LYS A 102 14.77 7.24 11.94
CA LYS A 102 15.37 6.02 12.49
C LYS A 102 14.54 5.38 13.62
N ASN A 103 13.87 6.21 14.38
CA ASN A 103 13.10 5.80 15.56
C ASN A 103 11.68 6.39 15.53
N PRO A 104 10.83 6.06 14.52
CA PRO A 104 9.50 6.62 14.44
C PRO A 104 8.59 6.10 15.54
N ILE A 105 7.52 6.83 15.84
CA ILE A 105 6.37 6.31 16.55
C ILE A 105 5.39 5.80 15.49
N ILE A 106 4.95 4.54 15.63
CA ILE A 106 3.97 3.94 14.72
C ILE A 106 2.62 3.95 15.41
N PHE A 107 1.60 4.51 14.74
CA PHE A 107 0.22 4.50 15.20
C PHE A 107 -0.65 3.77 14.18
N THR A 108 -1.42 2.80 14.65
CA THR A 108 -2.24 1.95 13.80
C THR A 108 -3.55 1.51 14.47
N ASN A 109 -4.47 1.01 13.66
CA ASN A 109 -5.69 0.31 14.08
C ASN A 109 -5.85 -1.05 13.38
N ASN A 110 -4.80 -1.52 12.72
CA ASN A 110 -4.81 -2.79 11.97
C ASN A 110 -3.39 -3.35 11.86
N SER A 111 -3.22 -4.44 11.13
CA SER A 111 -1.97 -5.20 11.06
C SER A 111 -1.07 -4.82 9.86
N SER A 112 -1.44 -3.81 9.09
CA SER A 112 -0.69 -3.44 7.87
C SER A 112 0.72 -2.91 8.16
N THR A 113 1.00 -2.49 9.39
CA THR A 113 2.29 -1.93 9.80
C THR A 113 3.36 -2.96 10.14
N PHE A 114 3.04 -4.27 10.14
CA PHE A 114 3.99 -5.33 10.47
C PHE A 114 5.22 -5.32 9.56
N SER A 115 5.02 -5.20 8.24
CA SER A 115 6.11 -5.15 7.26
C SER A 115 7.03 -3.95 7.46
N LEU A 116 6.48 -2.79 7.83
CA LEU A 116 7.26 -1.60 8.16
C LEU A 116 8.15 -1.83 9.40
N ILE A 117 7.57 -2.38 10.49
CA ILE A 117 8.34 -2.66 11.72
C ILE A 117 9.48 -3.61 11.39
N LYS A 118 9.17 -4.69 10.66
CA LYS A 118 10.16 -5.68 10.26
C LYS A 118 11.28 -5.05 9.42
N SER A 119 10.94 -4.23 8.43
CA SER A 119 11.92 -3.53 7.60
C SER A 119 12.84 -2.61 8.41
N LEU A 120 12.29 -1.88 9.38
CA LEU A 120 13.08 -1.03 10.28
C LEU A 120 14.06 -1.86 11.12
N VAL A 121 13.59 -2.95 11.73
CA VAL A 121 14.41 -3.84 12.56
C VAL A 121 15.52 -4.49 11.74
N ASP A 122 15.21 -4.98 10.54
CA ASP A 122 16.18 -5.60 9.63
C ASP A 122 17.30 -4.61 9.22
N LEU A 123 17.00 -3.31 9.20
CA LEU A 123 17.96 -2.24 8.93
C LEU A 123 18.70 -1.73 10.20
N GLY A 124 18.49 -2.35 11.34
CA GLY A 124 19.10 -1.96 12.61
C GLY A 124 18.47 -0.74 13.28
N HIS A 125 17.25 -0.38 12.85
CA HIS A 125 16.45 0.69 13.44
C HIS A 125 15.25 0.10 14.17
N LYS A 126 14.68 0.84 15.12
CA LYS A 126 13.47 0.39 15.80
C LYS A 126 12.54 1.55 16.11
N PRO A 127 11.22 1.34 16.01
CA PRO A 127 10.24 2.31 16.48
C PRO A 127 10.48 2.67 17.95
N LYS A 128 10.28 3.94 18.29
CA LYS A 128 10.31 4.45 19.65
C LYS A 128 9.13 3.93 20.48
N ALA A 129 8.00 3.75 19.82
CA ALA A 129 6.80 3.16 20.38
C ALA A 129 5.90 2.60 19.25
N TYR A 130 5.08 1.63 19.60
CA TYR A 130 3.99 1.12 18.80
C TYR A 130 2.68 1.37 19.54
N VAL A 131 1.82 2.17 18.94
CA VAL A 131 0.51 2.56 19.48
C VAL A 131 -0.56 1.90 18.64
N ASP A 132 -1.41 1.09 19.24
CA ASP A 132 -2.51 0.40 18.55
C ASP A 132 -3.85 0.74 19.23
N ALA A 133 -4.79 1.22 18.44
CA ALA A 133 -6.13 1.54 18.92
C ALA A 133 -6.91 0.28 19.36
N ARG A 134 -6.51 -0.89 18.89
CA ARG A 134 -7.12 -2.17 19.23
C ARG A 134 -6.67 -2.68 20.62
N ASP A 135 -7.45 -3.61 21.16
CA ASP A 135 -7.02 -4.42 22.29
C ASP A 135 -5.81 -5.29 21.91
N GLN A 136 -4.88 -5.48 22.82
CA GLN A 136 -3.71 -6.34 22.60
C GLN A 136 -4.09 -7.76 22.12
N LYS A 137 -5.24 -8.28 22.54
CA LYS A 137 -5.76 -9.58 22.09
C LYS A 137 -6.11 -9.65 20.61
N ALA A 138 -6.32 -8.49 19.97
CA ALA A 138 -6.62 -8.37 18.55
C ALA A 138 -5.36 -8.14 17.70
N ILE A 139 -4.20 -8.02 18.33
CA ILE A 139 -2.92 -7.86 17.64
C ILE A 139 -2.36 -9.25 17.38
N GLU A 140 -1.89 -9.48 16.17
CA GLU A 140 -1.33 -10.75 15.74
C GLU A 140 -0.09 -11.12 16.57
N LYS A 141 0.02 -12.41 16.90
CA LYS A 141 1.12 -12.92 17.71
C LYS A 141 2.49 -12.57 17.12
N GLU A 142 2.65 -12.66 15.83
CA GLU A 142 3.90 -12.33 15.13
C GLU A 142 4.32 -10.88 15.38
N THR A 143 3.37 -9.95 15.39
CA THR A 143 3.64 -8.53 15.71
C THR A 143 4.08 -8.40 17.18
N LEU A 144 3.36 -9.04 18.12
CA LEU A 144 3.69 -9.00 19.53
C LEU A 144 5.09 -9.58 19.82
N ASP A 145 5.41 -10.70 19.20
CA ASP A 145 6.72 -11.35 19.31
C ASP A 145 7.83 -10.43 18.77
N LEU A 146 7.61 -9.78 17.62
CA LEU A 146 8.56 -8.84 17.03
C LEU A 146 8.80 -7.62 17.95
N LEU A 147 7.73 -7.03 18.49
CA LEU A 147 7.82 -5.90 19.41
C LEU A 147 8.59 -6.28 20.69
N THR A 148 8.26 -7.44 21.28
CA THR A 148 8.87 -7.92 22.52
C THR A 148 10.36 -8.23 22.31
N THR A 149 10.70 -8.97 21.25
CA THR A 149 12.09 -9.36 20.96
C THR A 149 12.99 -8.14 20.75
N ASN A 150 12.45 -7.07 20.19
CA ASN A 150 13.21 -5.85 19.92
C ASN A 150 13.06 -4.76 20.98
N ASN A 151 12.41 -5.05 22.11
CA ASN A 151 12.16 -4.09 23.18
C ASN A 151 11.49 -2.81 22.67
N ILE A 152 10.45 -2.94 21.83
CA ILE A 152 9.63 -1.84 21.34
C ILE A 152 8.42 -1.69 22.28
N PRO A 153 8.24 -0.53 22.93
CA PRO A 153 7.09 -0.30 23.81
C PRO A 153 5.76 -0.40 23.05
N LEU A 154 4.83 -1.19 23.59
CA LEU A 154 3.46 -1.33 23.07
C LEU A 154 2.49 -0.55 23.93
N TYR A 155 1.67 0.28 23.30
CA TYR A 155 0.51 0.96 23.89
C TYR A 155 -0.75 0.48 23.15
N SER A 156 -1.41 -0.54 23.68
CA SER A 156 -2.69 -1.04 23.16
C SER A 156 -3.87 -0.28 23.75
N LYS A 157 -5.03 -0.30 23.08
CA LYS A 157 -6.22 0.50 23.41
C LYS A 157 -5.89 1.99 23.60
N SER A 158 -4.98 2.49 22.81
CA SER A 158 -4.43 3.82 22.96
C SER A 158 -4.53 4.59 21.65
N GLU A 159 -4.68 5.88 21.75
CA GLU A 159 -4.75 6.80 20.62
C GLU A 159 -3.72 7.91 20.80
N ILE A 160 -3.31 8.52 19.69
CA ILE A 160 -2.50 9.73 19.71
C ILE A 160 -3.47 10.93 19.75
N GLU A 161 -3.40 11.72 20.80
CA GLU A 161 -4.20 12.95 20.93
C GLU A 161 -3.72 14.03 19.96
N GLY A 162 -2.41 14.13 19.79
CA GLY A 162 -1.81 15.10 18.88
C GLY A 162 -0.31 15.02 18.85
N CYS A 163 0.30 15.77 17.96
CA CYS A 163 1.74 15.99 17.96
C CYS A 163 2.06 17.50 18.01
N ASP A 164 3.22 17.80 18.54
CA ASP A 164 3.78 19.14 18.59
C ASP A 164 5.11 19.12 17.84
N GLY A 165 5.34 20.12 16.99
CA GLY A 165 6.54 20.28 16.20
C GLY A 165 6.90 21.74 16.05
N LYS A 166 8.15 22.00 15.72
CA LYS A 166 8.57 23.34 15.26
C LYS A 166 8.34 23.38 13.77
N ASN A 167 7.56 24.38 13.30
CA ASN A 167 7.47 24.75 11.89
C ASN A 167 8.82 25.23 11.36
#